data_2f381b0ab5a998e7a1cd8ad30621bde5
#
_entry.id   2f381b0ab5a998e7a1cd8ad30621bde5
#
_cell.length_a   1.000
_cell.length_b   1.000
_cell.length_c   1.000
_cell.angle_alpha   90.00
_cell.angle_beta   90.00
_cell.angle_gamma   90.00
#
_symmetry.space_group_name_H-M   'P 1'
#
loop_
_entity.id
_entity.type
_entity.pdbx_description
1 polymer ?
#
loop_
_entity_poly.entity_id
_entity_poly.type
_entity_poly.pdbx_seq_one_letter_code
_entity_poly.pdbx_strand_id
1 'polypeptide(L)'
;EEQSNKCYEEYCKYTNHKIVIEQNLFVKEKEAIVTRVIKRAFKEISKSHQNFEMKHIYDVIDLYNKGTGKSINLTNSIIAENTYGDIIFKKKNNMKITKEESEVSIMKESVIEEIKFKNYMIKMEVIDREKNVEFSNNALIKLFDYDKIEERIVIRNRKDGDKMKPLGIKGTKKLKDIFINLKVPREERDIIPLICFDDEIAWIVGYKVSESFKITKSTKRVLKISFEGKE
;
A
#
# COMPACT_ATOMS: atom_id res chain seq x y z
N GLU A 1 18.98 21.49 21.60
CA GLU A 1 18.95 21.39 20.11
C GLU A 1 19.58 20.07 19.62
N GLU A 2 20.77 19.73 20.05
CA GLU A 2 21.52 18.54 19.65
C GLU A 2 20.71 17.25 19.90
N GLN A 3 20.13 17.07 21.09
CA GLN A 3 19.33 15.90 21.42
C GLN A 3 18.07 15.76 20.54
N SER A 4 17.38 16.88 20.24
CA SER A 4 16.19 16.82 19.37
C SER A 4 16.53 16.49 17.92
N ASN A 5 17.73 16.86 17.45
CA ASN A 5 18.23 16.49 16.14
C ASN A 5 18.54 15.00 16.08
N LYS A 6 19.19 14.47 17.10
CA LYS A 6 19.45 13.02 17.20
C LYS A 6 18.15 12.20 17.22
N CYS A 7 17.17 12.60 18.02
CA CYS A 7 15.87 11.95 18.07
C CYS A 7 15.12 12.06 16.72
N TYR A 8 15.28 13.16 15.99
CA TYR A 8 14.69 13.27 14.66
C TYR A 8 15.26 12.23 13.70
N GLU A 9 16.59 12.09 13.65
CA GLU A 9 17.24 11.07 12.79
C GLU A 9 16.90 9.63 13.20
N GLU A 10 16.68 9.40 14.50
CA GLU A 10 16.34 8.07 15.03
C GLU A 10 14.88 7.69 14.76
N TYR A 11 13.92 8.61 14.96
CA TYR A 11 12.49 8.30 14.97
C TYR A 11 11.72 8.81 13.75
N CYS A 12 12.34 9.56 12.85
CA CYS A 12 11.68 10.09 11.67
C CYS A 12 12.26 9.52 10.38
N LYS A 13 11.38 9.11 9.47
CA LYS A 13 11.77 8.60 8.15
C LYS A 13 11.05 9.37 7.05
N TYR A 14 11.80 9.86 6.08
CA TYR A 14 11.25 10.48 4.87
C TYR A 14 11.13 9.43 3.78
N THR A 15 9.91 9.13 3.34
CA THR A 15 9.61 8.13 2.30
C THR A 15 8.44 8.58 1.43
N ASN A 16 8.57 8.49 0.12
CA ASN A 16 7.45 8.74 -0.82
C ASN A 16 6.67 10.04 -0.53
N HIS A 17 7.39 11.17 -0.34
CA HIS A 17 6.78 12.47 -0.02
C HIS A 17 5.98 12.51 1.29
N LYS A 18 6.25 11.60 2.21
CA LYS A 18 5.67 11.53 3.56
C LYS A 18 6.80 11.54 4.59
N ILE A 19 6.51 12.06 5.80
CA ILE A 19 7.37 11.88 6.97
C ILE A 19 6.63 10.99 7.95
N VAL A 20 7.25 9.89 8.32
CA VAL A 20 6.75 8.98 9.35
C VAL A 20 7.48 9.29 10.65
N ILE A 21 6.74 9.62 11.70
CA ILE A 21 7.23 9.79 13.07
C ILE A 21 6.84 8.54 13.84
N GLU A 22 7.82 7.73 14.22
CA GLU A 22 7.58 6.46 14.91
C GLU A 22 6.97 6.68 16.31
N GLN A 23 6.06 5.80 16.71
CA GLN A 23 5.39 5.83 18.01
C GLN A 23 6.38 5.87 19.19
N ASN A 24 7.57 5.28 19.03
CA ASN A 24 8.60 5.25 20.06
C ASN A 24 9.04 6.63 20.52
N LEU A 25 8.98 7.66 19.66
CA LEU A 25 9.23 9.05 20.04
C LEU A 25 8.30 9.50 21.18
N PHE A 26 6.99 9.21 21.04
CA PHE A 26 5.97 9.65 21.99
C PHE A 26 6.02 8.86 23.31
N VAL A 27 6.55 7.62 23.27
CA VAL A 27 6.64 6.75 24.45
C VAL A 27 7.92 7.00 25.26
N LYS A 28 9.05 7.23 24.57
CA LYS A 28 10.36 7.25 25.21
C LYS A 28 10.87 8.65 25.54
N GLU A 29 10.44 9.66 24.79
CA GLU A 29 11.02 10.98 24.87
C GLU A 29 10.16 11.95 25.68
N LYS A 30 10.81 12.93 26.31
CA LYS A 30 10.11 14.00 27.03
C LYS A 30 9.37 14.90 26.03
N GLU A 31 8.23 15.45 26.47
CA GLU A 31 7.38 16.33 25.64
C GLU A 31 8.16 17.45 24.96
N ALA A 32 9.14 18.04 25.65
CA ALA A 32 10.00 19.10 25.08
C ALA A 32 10.83 18.63 23.86
N ILE A 33 11.16 17.35 23.77
CA ILE A 33 11.83 16.74 22.61
C ILE A 33 10.81 16.45 21.53
N VAL A 34 9.69 15.81 21.90
CA VAL A 34 8.58 15.48 20.99
C VAL A 34 8.09 16.72 20.23
N THR A 35 7.87 17.84 20.93
CA THR A 35 7.41 19.10 20.32
C THR A 35 8.40 19.64 19.29
N ARG A 36 9.70 19.54 19.56
CA ARG A 36 10.75 19.99 18.62
C ARG A 36 10.87 19.09 17.40
N VAL A 37 10.75 17.78 17.60
CA VAL A 37 10.77 16.80 16.50
C VAL A 37 9.57 16.99 15.59
N ILE A 38 8.36 17.14 16.14
CA ILE A 38 7.13 17.44 15.38
C ILE A 38 7.32 18.73 14.56
N LYS A 39 7.83 19.79 15.17
CA LYS A 39 8.09 21.07 14.49
C LYS A 39 9.07 20.92 13.34
N ARG A 40 10.15 20.15 13.53
CA ARG A 40 11.15 19.87 12.49
C ARG A 40 10.53 19.05 11.34
N ALA A 41 9.78 18.00 11.66
CA ALA A 41 9.09 17.17 10.68
C ALA A 41 8.11 17.98 9.82
N PHE A 42 7.33 18.86 10.46
CA PHE A 42 6.43 19.75 9.72
C PHE A 42 7.20 20.71 8.79
N LYS A 43 8.29 21.33 9.27
CA LYS A 43 9.13 22.20 8.44
C LYS A 43 9.63 21.50 7.19
N GLU A 44 10.09 20.27 7.35
CA GLU A 44 10.70 19.50 6.28
C GLU A 44 9.68 19.11 5.21
N ILE A 45 8.48 18.65 5.60
CA ILE A 45 7.42 18.28 4.65
C ILE A 45 6.77 19.48 3.97
N SER A 46 6.56 20.58 4.71
CA SER A 46 5.91 21.79 4.20
C SER A 46 6.86 22.70 3.44
N LYS A 47 8.17 22.56 3.66
CA LYS A 47 9.24 23.49 3.23
C LYS A 47 9.01 24.92 3.72
N SER A 48 8.22 25.11 4.78
CA SER A 48 7.88 26.40 5.37
C SER A 48 7.56 26.25 6.85
N HIS A 49 7.81 27.31 7.64
CA HIS A 49 7.38 27.39 9.05
C HIS A 49 6.12 28.26 9.23
N GLN A 50 5.70 28.96 8.18
CA GLN A 50 4.61 29.91 8.30
C GLN A 50 3.33 29.23 8.77
N ASN A 51 2.67 29.88 9.73
CA ASN A 51 1.37 29.46 10.26
C ASN A 51 1.37 28.12 11.04
N PHE A 52 2.54 27.56 11.42
CA PHE A 52 2.60 26.38 12.28
C PHE A 52 2.93 26.77 13.71
N GLU A 53 1.90 26.83 14.55
CA GLU A 53 1.94 27.29 15.92
C GLU A 53 1.94 26.13 16.92
N MET A 54 2.17 26.44 18.21
CA MET A 54 2.17 25.45 19.29
C MET A 54 0.88 24.65 19.37
N LYS A 55 -0.28 25.26 19.10
CA LYS A 55 -1.56 24.55 19.06
C LYS A 55 -1.56 23.36 18.09
N HIS A 56 -0.95 23.52 16.90
CA HIS A 56 -0.89 22.44 15.91
C HIS A 56 0.03 21.30 16.38
N ILE A 57 1.05 21.60 17.18
CA ILE A 57 1.94 20.59 17.77
C ILE A 57 1.14 19.76 18.79
N TYR A 58 0.36 20.42 19.66
CA TYR A 58 -0.49 19.74 20.61
C TYR A 58 -1.62 18.97 19.93
N ASP A 59 -2.20 19.47 18.85
CA ASP A 59 -3.15 18.73 18.02
C ASP A 59 -2.57 17.42 17.49
N VAL A 60 -1.27 17.40 17.14
CA VAL A 60 -0.57 16.19 16.72
C VAL A 60 -0.34 15.22 17.88
N ILE A 61 0.02 15.72 19.06
CA ILE A 61 0.17 14.90 20.27
C ILE A 61 -1.19 14.30 20.66
N ASP A 62 -2.25 15.08 20.62
CA ASP A 62 -3.62 14.61 20.85
C ASP A 62 -4.05 13.57 19.82
N LEU A 63 -3.65 13.74 18.56
CA LEU A 63 -3.91 12.77 17.51
C LEU A 63 -3.23 11.42 17.81
N TYR A 64 -2.01 11.44 18.35
CA TYR A 64 -1.35 10.23 18.81
C TYR A 64 -2.17 9.53 19.89
N ASN A 65 -2.66 10.27 20.90
CA ASN A 65 -3.45 9.75 22.01
C ASN A 65 -4.85 9.23 21.58
N LYS A 66 -5.44 9.78 20.51
CA LYS A 66 -6.75 9.36 19.97
C LYS A 66 -6.70 8.02 19.23
N GLY A 67 -5.53 7.47 18.99
CA GLY A 67 -5.32 6.15 18.41
C GLY A 67 -5.44 6.08 16.90
N THR A 68 -5.27 4.88 16.38
CA THR A 68 -5.15 4.55 14.97
C THR A 68 -6.38 4.94 14.13
N GLY A 69 -6.12 5.37 12.89
CA GLY A 69 -7.15 5.66 11.89
C GLY A 69 -7.81 7.02 12.02
N LYS A 70 -7.27 7.89 12.86
CA LYS A 70 -7.65 9.30 12.99
C LYS A 70 -6.70 10.19 12.19
N SER A 71 -7.20 11.33 11.73
CA SER A 71 -6.41 12.33 11.01
C SER A 71 -6.86 13.73 11.33
N ILE A 72 -5.96 14.69 11.20
CA ILE A 72 -6.22 16.13 11.33
C ILE A 72 -5.63 16.89 10.15
N ASN A 73 -6.28 17.98 9.76
CA ASN A 73 -5.72 18.90 8.79
C ASN A 73 -4.86 19.94 9.53
N LEU A 74 -3.62 20.07 9.11
CA LEU A 74 -2.70 21.11 9.55
C LEU A 74 -2.66 22.23 8.51
N THR A 75 -1.86 23.26 8.80
CA THR A 75 -1.61 24.36 7.86
C THR A 75 -0.80 23.89 6.63
N ASN A 76 -0.66 24.73 5.62
CA ASN A 76 0.14 24.47 4.41
C ASN A 76 -0.27 23.19 3.65
N SER A 77 -1.57 22.84 3.71
CA SER A 77 -2.11 21.62 3.07
C SER A 77 -1.42 20.32 3.54
N ILE A 78 -0.96 20.29 4.80
CA ILE A 78 -0.43 19.09 5.42
C ILE A 78 -1.54 18.38 6.19
N ILE A 79 -1.59 17.06 6.09
CA ILE A 79 -2.42 16.19 6.91
C ILE A 79 -1.51 15.41 7.85
N ALA A 80 -1.87 15.34 9.12
CA ALA A 80 -1.31 14.40 10.08
C ALA A 80 -2.29 13.24 10.28
N GLU A 81 -1.79 12.01 10.27
CA GLU A 81 -2.59 10.80 10.43
C GLU A 81 -1.91 9.85 11.42
N ASN A 82 -2.70 9.23 12.30
CA ASN A 82 -2.22 8.17 13.16
C ASN A 82 -2.46 6.81 12.50
N THR A 83 -1.39 6.16 12.13
CA THR A 83 -1.40 4.86 11.47
C THR A 83 -0.67 3.84 12.34
N TYR A 84 -1.43 3.02 13.05
CA TYR A 84 -0.91 2.00 13.97
C TYR A 84 0.06 2.52 15.06
N GLY A 85 -0.15 3.76 15.52
CA GLY A 85 0.67 4.43 16.53
C GLY A 85 1.73 5.37 15.93
N ASP A 86 2.10 5.21 14.67
CA ASP A 86 2.98 6.16 14.00
C ASP A 86 2.19 7.39 13.52
N ILE A 87 2.80 8.56 13.61
CA ILE A 87 2.24 9.79 13.05
C ILE A 87 2.85 10.05 11.68
N ILE A 88 2.00 10.11 10.66
CA ILE A 88 2.40 10.33 9.27
C ILE A 88 2.01 11.74 8.85
N PHE A 89 2.99 12.55 8.46
CA PHE A 89 2.76 13.82 7.78
C PHE A 89 2.82 13.62 6.27
N LYS A 90 1.80 14.12 5.56
CA LYS A 90 1.72 14.08 4.10
C LYS A 90 1.06 15.35 3.55
N LYS A 91 1.43 15.76 2.35
CA LYS A 91 0.69 16.83 1.66
C LYS A 91 -0.69 16.33 1.29
N LYS A 92 -1.69 17.20 1.48
CA LYS A 92 -3.04 16.96 0.96
C LYS A 92 -2.95 16.95 -0.55
N ASN A 93 -2.95 15.78 -1.16
CA ASN A 93 -3.11 15.70 -2.60
C ASN A 93 -4.52 16.19 -2.94
N ASN A 94 -4.62 17.33 -3.60
CA ASN A 94 -5.86 17.82 -4.19
C ASN A 94 -6.29 16.98 -5.42
N MET A 95 -5.56 15.93 -5.76
CA MET A 95 -6.12 14.89 -6.58
C MET A 95 -7.30 14.30 -5.80
N LYS A 96 -8.51 14.72 -6.11
CA LYS A 96 -9.66 13.87 -5.95
C LYS A 96 -9.22 12.58 -6.63
N ILE A 97 -8.98 11.53 -5.82
CA ILE A 97 -8.98 10.17 -6.33
C ILE A 97 -10.42 9.98 -6.76
N THR A 98 -10.69 10.36 -7.99
CA THR A 98 -11.93 9.97 -8.63
C THR A 98 -11.88 8.46 -8.54
N LYS A 99 -12.88 7.86 -7.93
CA LYS A 99 -13.23 6.46 -8.07
C LYS A 99 -13.62 6.22 -9.54
N GLU A 100 -12.71 6.46 -10.44
CA GLU A 100 -12.80 5.83 -11.74
C GLU A 100 -12.55 4.36 -11.43
N GLU A 101 -13.65 3.62 -11.41
CA GLU A 101 -13.64 2.17 -11.41
C GLU A 101 -13.04 1.73 -12.74
N SER A 102 -11.74 1.91 -12.86
CA SER A 102 -11.03 1.35 -13.98
C SER A 102 -10.93 -0.14 -13.71
N GLU A 103 -11.77 -0.88 -14.37
CA GLU A 103 -11.71 -2.32 -14.49
C GLU A 103 -11.25 -2.63 -15.91
N VAL A 104 -10.22 -3.43 -16.04
CA VAL A 104 -9.76 -3.95 -17.32
C VAL A 104 -9.97 -5.46 -17.32
N SER A 105 -10.73 -5.96 -18.28
CA SER A 105 -10.98 -7.39 -18.46
C SER A 105 -10.32 -7.88 -19.75
N ILE A 106 -9.61 -9.00 -19.66
CA ILE A 106 -8.86 -9.61 -20.74
C ILE A 106 -9.30 -11.07 -20.82
N MET A 107 -9.72 -11.51 -21.99
CA MET A 107 -10.01 -12.93 -22.20
C MET A 107 -8.72 -13.74 -22.08
N LYS A 108 -8.77 -14.88 -21.45
CA LYS A 108 -7.62 -15.78 -21.25
C LYS A 108 -6.86 -16.06 -22.56
N GLU A 109 -7.58 -16.28 -23.64
CA GLU A 109 -7.01 -16.60 -24.94
C GLU A 109 -6.34 -15.40 -25.63
N SER A 110 -6.64 -14.20 -25.15
CA SER A 110 -6.14 -12.93 -25.69
C SER A 110 -5.20 -12.23 -24.72
N VAL A 111 -4.37 -12.98 -23.97
CA VAL A 111 -3.40 -12.41 -23.04
C VAL A 111 -2.49 -11.43 -23.79
N ILE A 112 -2.60 -10.16 -23.41
CA ILE A 112 -1.85 -9.04 -23.99
C ILE A 112 -0.55 -8.88 -23.20
N GLU A 113 0.59 -8.77 -23.92
CA GLU A 113 1.90 -8.68 -23.29
C GLU A 113 2.05 -7.45 -22.39
N GLU A 114 1.44 -6.32 -22.75
CA GLU A 114 1.51 -5.08 -21.97
C GLU A 114 0.15 -4.39 -21.86
N ILE A 115 -0.23 -3.99 -20.64
CA ILE A 115 -1.46 -3.26 -20.34
C ILE A 115 -1.16 -2.10 -19.42
N LYS A 116 -1.73 -0.95 -19.73
CA LYS A 116 -1.72 0.20 -18.83
C LYS A 116 -2.94 0.16 -17.91
N PHE A 117 -2.70 0.16 -16.61
CA PHE A 117 -3.74 0.31 -15.59
C PHE A 117 -3.35 1.43 -14.64
N LYS A 118 -4.03 2.57 -14.71
CA LYS A 118 -3.69 3.80 -13.96
C LYS A 118 -2.22 4.20 -14.19
N ASN A 119 -1.40 4.22 -13.14
CA ASN A 119 0.02 4.57 -13.17
C ASN A 119 0.94 3.36 -13.33
N TYR A 120 0.37 2.17 -13.55
CA TYR A 120 1.13 0.95 -13.72
C TYR A 120 1.17 0.50 -15.18
N MET A 121 2.33 0.05 -15.62
CA MET A 121 2.48 -0.80 -16.78
C MET A 121 2.50 -2.25 -16.28
N ILE A 122 1.63 -3.07 -16.80
CA ILE A 122 1.48 -4.47 -16.40
C ILE A 122 1.91 -5.33 -17.57
N LYS A 123 2.89 -6.18 -17.35
CA LYS A 123 3.35 -7.15 -18.32
C LYS A 123 2.86 -8.54 -17.95
N MET A 124 2.37 -9.27 -18.92
CA MET A 124 1.87 -10.64 -18.78
C MET A 124 2.55 -11.54 -19.79
N GLU A 125 3.04 -12.67 -19.33
CA GLU A 125 3.72 -13.66 -20.14
C GLU A 125 3.25 -15.06 -19.76
N VAL A 126 2.86 -15.86 -20.74
CA VAL A 126 2.54 -17.28 -20.53
C VAL A 126 3.77 -18.12 -20.90
N ILE A 127 4.26 -18.87 -19.94
CA ILE A 127 5.53 -19.61 -20.03
C ILE A 127 5.20 -21.10 -19.85
N ASP A 128 5.70 -21.97 -20.74
CA ASP A 128 5.67 -23.40 -20.53
C ASP A 128 6.57 -23.78 -19.35
N ARG A 129 6.07 -24.57 -18.43
CA ARG A 129 6.79 -24.91 -17.20
C ARG A 129 8.08 -25.69 -17.42
N GLU A 130 8.20 -26.41 -18.51
CA GLU A 130 9.43 -27.14 -18.89
C GLU A 130 10.61 -26.18 -19.16
N LYS A 131 10.35 -24.92 -19.50
CA LYS A 131 11.34 -23.86 -19.54
C LYS A 131 11.60 -23.40 -18.11
N ASN A 132 12.84 -23.29 -17.70
CA ASN A 132 13.25 -22.84 -16.34
C ASN A 132 12.47 -21.56 -15.94
N VAL A 133 11.49 -21.73 -15.07
CA VAL A 133 10.70 -20.62 -14.53
C VAL A 133 11.43 -20.09 -13.30
N GLU A 134 12.04 -18.93 -13.42
CA GLU A 134 12.69 -18.27 -12.29
C GLU A 134 11.66 -17.67 -11.32
N PHE A 135 11.70 -18.12 -10.08
CA PHE A 135 10.88 -17.55 -9.01
C PHE A 135 11.51 -16.25 -8.51
N SER A 136 10.81 -15.14 -8.67
CA SER A 136 11.26 -13.83 -8.19
C SER A 136 10.73 -13.56 -6.78
N ASN A 137 11.61 -13.05 -5.90
CA ASN A 137 11.20 -12.51 -4.60
C ASN A 137 10.59 -11.11 -4.68
N ASN A 138 10.54 -10.51 -5.88
CA ASN A 138 9.93 -9.19 -6.07
C ASN A 138 8.43 -9.23 -5.74
N ALA A 139 8.00 -8.28 -4.89
CA ALA A 139 6.61 -8.14 -4.49
C ALA A 139 5.68 -7.77 -5.66
N LEU A 140 6.22 -7.16 -6.72
CA LEU A 140 5.52 -6.73 -7.92
C LEU A 140 5.60 -7.72 -9.09
N ILE A 141 6.18 -8.92 -8.87
CA ILE A 141 6.24 -9.99 -9.86
C ILE A 141 5.69 -11.27 -9.23
N LYS A 142 4.69 -11.86 -9.84
CA LYS A 142 4.09 -13.12 -9.36
C LYS A 142 3.80 -14.07 -10.49
N LEU A 143 3.81 -15.34 -10.13
CA LEU A 143 3.62 -16.48 -11.01
C LEU A 143 2.37 -17.24 -10.59
N PHE A 144 1.53 -17.62 -11.55
CA PHE A 144 0.26 -18.29 -11.32
C PHE A 144 0.10 -19.50 -12.23
N ASP A 145 -0.69 -20.45 -11.80
CA ASP A 145 -1.10 -21.58 -12.62
C ASP A 145 -2.09 -21.11 -13.69
N TYR A 146 -1.61 -20.95 -14.92
CA TYR A 146 -2.42 -20.48 -16.05
C TYR A 146 -3.55 -21.46 -16.42
N ASP A 147 -3.34 -22.74 -16.19
CA ASP A 147 -4.32 -23.76 -16.56
C ASP A 147 -5.56 -23.71 -15.67
N LYS A 148 -5.49 -23.10 -14.49
CA LYS A 148 -6.61 -22.89 -13.58
C LYS A 148 -7.47 -21.67 -13.88
N ILE A 149 -7.07 -20.82 -14.78
CA ILE A 149 -7.88 -19.69 -15.24
C ILE A 149 -8.87 -20.26 -16.25
N GLU A 150 -10.15 -19.99 -16.09
CA GLU A 150 -11.19 -20.54 -16.96
C GLU A 150 -11.43 -19.61 -18.16
N GLU A 151 -11.78 -18.35 -17.92
CA GLU A 151 -12.28 -17.45 -18.95
C GLU A 151 -11.46 -16.16 -19.09
N ARG A 152 -11.20 -15.45 -17.97
CA ARG A 152 -10.70 -14.09 -18.04
C ARG A 152 -9.76 -13.69 -16.90
N ILE A 153 -8.96 -12.67 -17.18
CA ILE A 153 -8.12 -11.95 -16.22
C ILE A 153 -8.72 -10.56 -16.03
N VAL A 154 -9.02 -10.20 -14.80
CA VAL A 154 -9.59 -8.88 -14.48
C VAL A 154 -8.63 -8.11 -13.58
N ILE A 155 -8.32 -6.87 -13.97
CA ILE A 155 -7.54 -5.93 -13.18
C ILE A 155 -8.50 -4.87 -12.67
N ARG A 156 -8.63 -4.72 -11.38
CA ARG A 156 -9.56 -3.78 -10.77
C ARG A 156 -9.14 -3.30 -9.40
N ASN A 157 -9.83 -2.31 -8.88
CA ASN A 157 -9.77 -1.97 -7.47
C ASN A 157 -10.72 -2.83 -6.63
N ARG A 158 -10.60 -2.73 -5.31
CA ARG A 158 -11.46 -3.48 -4.40
C ARG A 158 -12.92 -3.04 -4.51
N LYS A 159 -13.81 -4.00 -4.32
CA LYS A 159 -15.27 -3.80 -4.17
C LYS A 159 -15.68 -4.19 -2.73
N ASP A 160 -16.79 -3.63 -2.26
CA ASP A 160 -17.32 -4.05 -0.96
C ASP A 160 -17.75 -5.51 -0.99
N GLY A 161 -17.42 -6.23 0.07
CA GLY A 161 -17.71 -7.67 0.15
C GLY A 161 -16.61 -8.57 -0.40
N ASP A 162 -15.59 -8.04 -1.05
CA ASP A 162 -14.47 -8.83 -1.59
C ASP A 162 -13.87 -9.77 -0.56
N LYS A 163 -13.60 -10.99 -1.03
CA LYS A 163 -12.98 -12.07 -0.26
C LYS A 163 -11.92 -12.75 -1.11
N MET A 164 -10.90 -13.32 -0.45
CA MET A 164 -9.93 -14.19 -1.12
C MET A 164 -9.53 -15.33 -0.19
N LYS A 165 -8.88 -16.34 -0.76
CA LYS A 165 -8.27 -17.46 -0.04
C LYS A 165 -6.74 -17.26 -0.02
N PRO A 166 -6.16 -16.63 1.02
CA PRO A 166 -4.75 -16.32 1.03
C PRO A 166 -3.88 -17.57 1.02
N LEU A 167 -2.74 -17.51 0.33
CA LEU A 167 -1.77 -18.60 0.26
C LEU A 167 -1.35 -19.05 1.67
N GLY A 168 -1.39 -20.38 1.91
CA GLY A 168 -1.02 -20.99 3.18
C GLY A 168 -2.08 -20.87 4.30
N ILE A 169 -3.27 -20.34 3.99
CA ILE A 169 -4.35 -20.19 4.97
C ILE A 169 -5.54 -21.08 4.55
N LYS A 170 -6.05 -21.86 5.50
CA LYS A 170 -7.30 -22.61 5.29
C LYS A 170 -8.49 -21.65 5.31
N GLY A 171 -9.28 -21.67 4.24
CA GLY A 171 -10.52 -20.92 4.12
C GLY A 171 -10.35 -19.50 3.54
N THR A 172 -11.49 -18.86 3.39
CA THR A 172 -11.63 -17.53 2.75
C THR A 172 -11.66 -16.43 3.81
N LYS A 173 -11.01 -15.32 3.55
CA LYS A 173 -11.02 -14.12 4.41
C LYS A 173 -11.57 -12.91 3.66
N LYS A 174 -12.26 -12.02 4.36
CA LYS A 174 -12.67 -10.73 3.80
C LYS A 174 -11.41 -9.90 3.48
N LEU A 175 -11.41 -9.26 2.33
CA LEU A 175 -10.28 -8.41 1.89
C LEU A 175 -9.98 -7.29 2.89
N LYS A 176 -11.02 -6.72 3.49
CA LYS A 176 -10.89 -5.73 4.58
C LYS A 176 -10.01 -6.23 5.72
N ASP A 177 -10.24 -7.46 6.18
CA ASP A 177 -9.52 -8.03 7.32
C ASP A 177 -8.07 -8.35 6.94
N ILE A 178 -7.83 -8.75 5.67
CA ILE A 178 -6.48 -8.96 5.15
C ILE A 178 -5.70 -7.64 5.17
N PHE A 179 -6.29 -6.54 4.71
CA PHE A 179 -5.63 -5.22 4.74
C PHE A 179 -5.34 -4.74 6.16
N ILE A 180 -6.24 -4.98 7.12
CA ILE A 180 -6.03 -4.65 8.53
C ILE A 180 -4.83 -5.44 9.07
N ASN A 181 -4.79 -6.75 8.84
CA ASN A 181 -3.70 -7.62 9.30
C ASN A 181 -2.35 -7.28 8.67
N LEU A 182 -2.34 -6.79 7.43
CA LEU A 182 -1.16 -6.31 6.71
C LEU A 182 -0.79 -4.87 7.07
N LYS A 183 -1.56 -4.22 7.96
CA LYS A 183 -1.38 -2.82 8.37
C LYS A 183 -1.39 -1.84 7.20
N VAL A 184 -2.16 -2.13 6.15
CA VAL A 184 -2.30 -1.23 5.00
C VAL A 184 -3.09 0.00 5.41
N PRO A 185 -2.58 1.23 5.22
CA PRO A 185 -3.30 2.47 5.50
C PRO A 185 -4.65 2.52 4.77
N ARG A 186 -5.67 3.10 5.42
CA ARG A 186 -7.05 3.08 4.89
C ARG A 186 -7.15 3.72 3.51
N GLU A 187 -6.46 4.83 3.30
CA GLU A 187 -6.47 5.55 2.03
C GLU A 187 -5.79 4.82 0.88
N GLU A 188 -4.88 3.89 1.18
CA GLU A 188 -4.18 3.10 0.16
C GLU A 188 -5.01 1.90 -0.32
N ARG A 189 -5.96 1.42 0.50
CA ARG A 189 -6.73 0.20 0.20
C ARG A 189 -7.58 0.31 -1.07
N ASP A 190 -8.06 1.51 -1.38
CA ASP A 190 -8.94 1.77 -2.53
C ASP A 190 -8.15 1.94 -3.85
N ILE A 191 -6.82 2.12 -3.77
CA ILE A 191 -5.97 2.33 -4.94
C ILE A 191 -5.09 1.14 -5.28
N ILE A 192 -4.94 0.18 -4.36
CA ILE A 192 -4.18 -1.05 -4.61
C ILE A 192 -4.87 -1.88 -5.69
N PRO A 193 -4.16 -2.20 -6.79
CA PRO A 193 -4.73 -3.07 -7.82
C PRO A 193 -4.94 -4.49 -7.31
N LEU A 194 -6.01 -5.09 -7.75
CA LEU A 194 -6.29 -6.51 -7.58
C LEU A 194 -6.22 -7.17 -8.95
N ILE A 195 -5.57 -8.32 -9.01
CA ILE A 195 -5.69 -9.24 -10.13
C ILE A 195 -6.71 -10.30 -9.73
N CYS A 196 -7.74 -10.44 -10.54
CA CYS A 196 -8.74 -11.50 -10.39
C CYS A 196 -8.65 -12.42 -11.59
N PHE A 197 -8.81 -13.71 -11.36
CA PHE A 197 -9.03 -14.70 -12.40
C PHE A 197 -10.47 -15.14 -12.27
N ASP A 198 -11.20 -14.97 -13.36
CA ASP A 198 -12.65 -15.09 -13.36
C ASP A 198 -13.27 -14.18 -12.28
N ASP A 199 -13.95 -14.72 -11.29
CA ASP A 199 -14.55 -13.96 -10.20
C ASP A 199 -13.75 -14.03 -8.89
N GLU A 200 -12.58 -14.71 -8.86
CA GLU A 200 -11.79 -14.89 -7.65
C GLU A 200 -10.54 -13.99 -7.64
N ILE A 201 -10.29 -13.33 -6.50
CA ILE A 201 -9.08 -12.53 -6.32
C ILE A 201 -7.86 -13.45 -6.24
N ALA A 202 -6.99 -13.37 -7.25
CA ALA A 202 -5.75 -14.12 -7.34
C ALA A 202 -4.58 -13.40 -6.67
N TRP A 203 -4.55 -12.05 -6.71
CA TRP A 203 -3.44 -11.29 -6.17
C TRP A 203 -3.85 -9.89 -5.70
N ILE A 204 -3.50 -9.56 -4.46
CA ILE A 204 -3.44 -8.18 -3.95
C ILE A 204 -2.02 -7.70 -4.29
N VAL A 205 -1.89 -6.84 -5.30
CA VAL A 205 -0.59 -6.43 -5.85
C VAL A 205 0.33 -5.85 -4.78
N GLY A 206 1.54 -6.35 -4.71
CA GLY A 206 2.52 -5.97 -3.69
C GLY A 206 2.38 -6.67 -2.33
N TYR A 207 1.28 -7.43 -2.10
CA TYR A 207 0.98 -7.98 -0.77
C TYR A 207 0.79 -9.50 -0.75
N LYS A 208 -0.36 -10.01 -1.19
CA LYS A 208 -0.76 -11.41 -0.99
C LYS A 208 -1.29 -12.05 -2.27
N VAL A 209 -0.94 -13.32 -2.48
CA VAL A 209 -1.49 -14.17 -3.53
C VAL A 209 -2.51 -15.16 -2.98
N SER A 210 -3.41 -15.65 -3.85
CA SER A 210 -4.39 -16.67 -3.51
C SER A 210 -3.77 -18.07 -3.53
N GLU A 211 -4.29 -18.94 -2.67
CA GLU A 211 -4.00 -20.38 -2.66
C GLU A 211 -4.53 -21.09 -3.92
N SER A 212 -5.66 -20.58 -4.47
CA SER A 212 -6.38 -21.24 -5.57
C SER A 212 -5.54 -21.35 -6.84
N PHE A 213 -4.74 -20.33 -7.14
CA PHE A 213 -3.98 -20.22 -8.38
C PHE A 213 -2.48 -20.48 -8.21
N LYS A 214 -2.08 -21.09 -7.09
CA LYS A 214 -0.68 -21.46 -6.89
C LYS A 214 -0.22 -22.50 -7.90
N ILE A 215 1.03 -22.40 -8.29
CA ILE A 215 1.72 -23.40 -9.12
C ILE A 215 1.83 -24.70 -8.32
N THR A 216 1.49 -25.81 -8.97
CA THR A 216 1.57 -27.16 -8.41
C THR A 216 2.40 -28.07 -9.31
N LYS A 217 2.62 -29.31 -8.92
CA LYS A 217 3.35 -30.30 -9.75
C LYS A 217 2.64 -30.59 -11.08
N SER A 218 1.31 -30.42 -11.13
CA SER A 218 0.48 -30.65 -12.32
C SER A 218 0.35 -29.45 -13.26
N THR A 219 0.83 -28.27 -12.86
CA THR A 219 0.81 -27.05 -13.69
C THR A 219 1.66 -27.26 -14.94
N LYS A 220 1.11 -27.01 -16.11
CA LYS A 220 1.80 -27.10 -17.40
C LYS A 220 2.22 -25.74 -17.91
N ARG A 221 1.37 -24.73 -17.78
CA ARG A 221 1.62 -23.36 -18.22
C ARG A 221 1.57 -22.41 -17.02
N VAL A 222 2.48 -21.47 -16.99
CA VAL A 222 2.62 -20.48 -15.90
C VAL A 222 2.35 -19.11 -16.46
N LEU A 223 1.45 -18.35 -15.83
CA LEU A 223 1.26 -16.95 -16.11
C LEU A 223 2.16 -16.13 -15.18
N LYS A 224 3.10 -15.40 -15.78
CA LYS A 224 3.92 -14.40 -15.09
C LYS A 224 3.27 -13.04 -15.25
N ILE A 225 3.02 -12.36 -14.14
CA ILE A 225 2.51 -10.98 -14.14
C ILE A 225 3.52 -10.10 -13.41
N SER A 226 3.91 -8.99 -14.04
CA SER A 226 4.79 -7.98 -13.46
C SER A 226 4.16 -6.60 -13.54
N PHE A 227 4.29 -5.85 -12.46
CA PHE A 227 3.89 -4.45 -12.36
C PHE A 227 5.12 -3.57 -12.38
N GLU A 228 5.16 -2.63 -13.32
CA GLU A 228 6.14 -1.56 -13.40
C GLU A 228 5.43 -0.25 -13.08
N GLY A 229 5.80 0.42 -11.97
CA GLY A 229 5.29 1.74 -11.65
C GLY A 229 6.00 2.79 -12.50
N LYS A 230 5.28 3.77 -13.06
CA LYS A 230 5.92 5.04 -13.42
C LYS A 230 6.20 5.79 -12.12
N GLU A 231 7.47 6.10 -11.88
CA GLU A 231 7.89 7.06 -10.85
C GLU A 231 7.18 8.42 -10.99
#